data_81424019cc79eaa209fcacd0f772603d
#
_entry.id   81424019cc79eaa209fcacd0f772603d
#
_cell.length_a   1.000
_cell.length_b   1.000
_cell.length_c   1.000
_cell.angle_alpha   90.00
_cell.angle_beta   90.00
_cell.angle_gamma   90.00
#
_symmetry.space_group_name_H-M   'P 1'
#
loop_
_entity.id
_entity.type
_entity.pdbx_description
1 polymer ?
#
loop_
_entity_poly.entity_id
_entity_poly.type
_entity_poly.pdbx_seq_one_letter_code
_entity_poly.pdbx_strand_id
1 'polypeptide(L)'
;MKKVFAMLLALTMTLSLAACGQKTETPAKTDDSANAEAPAENANANVQKVTMKFAGTTTADPALGEYQAMLMVEELVEKYSEGTIDVEVYPASQLGSNVEFSEGVALGEIEAAVCGFDGLGNYAPVANALCMPYLFTSNEDAMAKIWGDTDVHKALDEAFAGINMQIVGYVNRPFRVVCNNVRSVKTPDDMKGLVLRSPTSAVNTAINSAMGATPVTISWGEVYTSMSQGACDAVENAITELKSINLEQQCKYISETNHTGGLIPMFVCKSWFDGLAPIQQEAIIKGFAEVTEWRNAALEEEVDAAWQAFADAGAEVLRYEDIDSEAFKEACSSVAAEFIAKGDFTQEFYDALKG
;
A
#
# COMPACT_ATOMS: atom_id res chain seq x y z
N MET A 1 34.54 19.45 -30.09
CA MET A 1 35.63 18.63 -30.66
C MET A 1 35.15 17.17 -30.53
N LYS A 2 34.47 16.61 -31.54
CA LYS A 2 34.98 15.75 -32.63
C LYS A 2 35.86 14.61 -32.10
N LYS A 3 35.44 13.33 -32.14
CA LYS A 3 35.50 12.31 -33.18
C LYS A 3 34.96 11.01 -32.54
N VAL A 4 33.91 10.30 -32.99
CA VAL A 4 33.82 9.37 -34.12
C VAL A 4 34.88 8.25 -34.07
N PHE A 5 34.40 7.03 -33.86
CA PHE A 5 34.93 5.86 -34.56
C PHE A 5 33.82 4.81 -34.72
N ALA A 6 33.55 4.53 -35.98
CA ALA A 6 32.71 3.43 -36.48
C ALA A 6 33.63 2.41 -37.19
N MET A 7 33.03 1.31 -37.60
CA MET A 7 33.53 0.23 -38.52
C MET A 7 34.01 -1.02 -37.87
N LEU A 8 33.77 -2.25 -38.35
CA LEU A 8 33.19 -2.88 -39.56
C LEU A 8 33.02 -4.38 -39.20
N LEU A 9 31.90 -5.02 -39.46
CA LEU A 9 31.56 -5.92 -40.56
C LEU A 9 32.57 -7.07 -40.89
N ALA A 10 32.20 -8.32 -40.73
CA ALA A 10 32.47 -9.35 -41.74
C ALA A 10 31.55 -10.58 -41.60
N LEU A 11 30.81 -10.78 -42.64
CA LEU A 11 29.98 -11.84 -43.15
C LEU A 11 30.85 -13.02 -43.64
N THR A 12 30.54 -14.26 -43.28
CA THR A 12 30.89 -15.43 -44.15
C THR A 12 29.78 -16.45 -44.13
N MET A 13 29.04 -16.52 -45.22
CA MET A 13 28.29 -17.69 -45.70
C MET A 13 29.26 -18.72 -46.24
N THR A 14 29.02 -20.00 -45.95
CA THR A 14 29.36 -21.08 -46.88
C THR A 14 28.25 -22.12 -46.89
N LEU A 15 27.61 -22.21 -48.05
CA LEU A 15 26.83 -23.38 -48.52
C LEU A 15 27.79 -24.53 -48.87
N SER A 16 27.34 -25.75 -48.63
CA SER A 16 27.66 -26.86 -49.53
C SER A 16 26.56 -27.92 -49.50
N LEU A 17 26.07 -28.20 -50.74
CA LEU A 17 25.08 -29.19 -51.13
C LEU A 17 25.68 -30.54 -51.39
N ALA A 18 24.81 -31.56 -51.19
CA ALA A 18 24.63 -32.79 -51.97
C ALA A 18 25.68 -33.91 -51.87
N ALA A 19 25.31 -35.16 -51.66
CA ALA A 19 24.67 -36.06 -52.60
C ALA A 19 24.40 -37.44 -52.02
N CYS A 20 23.28 -38.02 -52.44
CA CYS A 20 22.86 -39.40 -52.74
C CYS A 20 23.80 -40.59 -52.45
N GLY A 21 23.16 -41.67 -51.91
CA GLY A 21 23.51 -43.01 -52.35
C GLY A 21 23.21 -44.16 -51.40
N GLN A 22 22.01 -44.80 -51.57
CA GLN A 22 21.72 -46.24 -51.67
C GLN A 22 21.97 -47.22 -50.49
N LYS A 23 20.84 -47.78 -50.02
CA LYS A 23 20.47 -49.17 -49.66
C LYS A 23 21.55 -50.17 -49.16
N THR A 24 21.31 -50.85 -48.04
CA THR A 24 20.67 -52.18 -47.90
C THR A 24 20.76 -52.72 -46.46
N GLU A 25 19.65 -53.42 -46.08
CA GLU A 25 19.51 -54.58 -45.19
C GLU A 25 19.49 -54.38 -43.66
N THR A 26 18.33 -54.68 -43.10
CA THR A 26 17.98 -55.10 -41.73
C THR A 26 18.64 -56.50 -41.44
N PRO A 27 18.94 -56.90 -40.16
CA PRO A 27 17.87 -57.19 -39.22
C PRO A 27 18.20 -57.01 -37.71
N ALA A 28 17.15 -57.17 -36.92
CA ALA A 28 16.96 -57.69 -35.57
C ALA A 28 17.00 -56.72 -34.40
N LYS A 29 15.77 -56.62 -33.85
CA LYS A 29 15.28 -56.36 -32.50
C LYS A 29 16.30 -56.32 -31.36
N THR A 30 16.25 -55.21 -30.62
CA THR A 30 16.18 -55.23 -29.14
C THR A 30 15.27 -54.10 -28.70
N ASP A 31 14.23 -54.46 -27.93
CA ASP A 31 13.37 -53.55 -27.20
C ASP A 31 14.23 -52.77 -26.16
N ASP A 32 14.22 -51.46 -26.29
CA ASP A 32 14.51 -50.57 -25.17
C ASP A 32 13.53 -49.40 -25.29
N SER A 33 12.44 -49.50 -24.52
CA SER A 33 11.45 -48.49 -24.36
C SER A 33 12.06 -47.35 -23.53
N ALA A 34 12.80 -46.45 -24.18
CA ALA A 34 13.07 -45.15 -23.64
C ALA A 34 11.78 -44.33 -23.77
N ASN A 35 11.08 -44.18 -22.68
CA ASN A 35 10.00 -43.25 -22.48
C ASN A 35 10.56 -41.83 -22.71
N ALA A 36 10.47 -41.32 -23.93
CA ALA A 36 10.69 -39.91 -24.19
C ALA A 36 9.51 -39.18 -23.58
N GLU A 37 9.70 -38.61 -22.41
CA GLU A 37 8.81 -37.56 -21.90
C GLU A 37 8.69 -36.52 -23.00
N ALA A 38 7.48 -36.37 -23.54
CA ALA A 38 7.11 -35.24 -24.38
C ALA A 38 7.43 -33.97 -23.56
N PRO A 39 8.01 -32.91 -24.17
CA PRO A 39 8.15 -31.64 -23.49
C PRO A 39 6.76 -31.25 -22.97
N ALA A 40 6.64 -30.98 -21.68
CA ALA A 40 5.41 -30.44 -21.12
C ALA A 40 5.03 -29.22 -21.98
N GLU A 41 3.92 -29.30 -22.70
CA GLU A 41 3.33 -28.13 -23.38
C GLU A 41 3.21 -27.07 -22.32
N ASN A 42 3.79 -25.90 -22.59
CA ASN A 42 3.75 -24.77 -21.69
C ASN A 42 2.27 -24.38 -21.54
N ALA A 43 1.63 -24.82 -20.45
CA ALA A 43 0.20 -24.60 -20.21
C ALA A 43 -0.18 -23.11 -20.27
N ASN A 44 0.84 -22.24 -20.18
CA ASN A 44 0.71 -20.78 -20.21
C ASN A 44 0.84 -20.17 -21.62
N ALA A 45 1.15 -20.96 -22.67
CA ALA A 45 1.39 -20.44 -24.03
C ALA A 45 0.16 -19.71 -24.65
N ASN A 46 -1.03 -19.88 -24.09
CA ASN A 46 -2.28 -19.26 -24.55
C ASN A 46 -2.91 -18.27 -23.56
N VAL A 47 -2.20 -17.89 -22.47
CA VAL A 47 -2.73 -16.92 -21.52
C VAL A 47 -2.71 -15.52 -22.16
N GLN A 48 -3.86 -14.85 -22.16
CA GLN A 48 -3.97 -13.49 -22.67
C GLN A 48 -3.16 -12.53 -21.78
N LYS A 49 -2.33 -11.69 -22.39
CA LYS A 49 -1.65 -10.62 -21.68
C LYS A 49 -2.64 -9.54 -21.25
N VAL A 50 -2.46 -9.06 -20.01
CA VAL A 50 -3.27 -7.99 -19.43
C VAL A 50 -2.36 -6.94 -18.81
N THR A 51 -2.85 -5.71 -18.70
CA THR A 51 -2.20 -4.63 -17.96
C THR A 51 -2.87 -4.49 -16.60
N MET A 52 -2.08 -4.24 -15.56
CA MET A 52 -2.53 -3.92 -14.21
C MET A 52 -2.03 -2.52 -13.84
N LYS A 53 -2.91 -1.51 -13.89
CA LYS A 53 -2.62 -0.20 -13.32
C LYS A 53 -2.66 -0.31 -11.79
N PHE A 54 -1.56 0.07 -11.14
CA PHE A 54 -1.42 0.04 -9.69
C PHE A 54 -1.27 1.46 -9.13
N ALA A 55 -2.32 1.98 -8.53
CA ALA A 55 -2.45 3.36 -8.06
C ALA A 55 -2.05 3.52 -6.58
N GLY A 56 -1.44 4.66 -6.25
CA GLY A 56 -1.13 5.06 -4.87
C GLY A 56 -0.89 6.56 -4.73
N THR A 57 -0.92 7.07 -3.49
CA THR A 57 -0.64 8.48 -3.20
C THR A 57 0.78 8.73 -2.74
N THR A 58 1.55 7.69 -2.42
CA THR A 58 2.93 7.81 -1.93
C THR A 58 3.81 8.54 -2.94
N THR A 59 4.74 9.35 -2.44
CA THR A 59 5.68 10.08 -3.28
C THR A 59 6.58 9.10 -4.05
N ALA A 60 6.88 9.40 -5.32
CA ALA A 60 7.76 8.60 -6.17
C ALA A 60 9.24 8.78 -5.77
N ASP A 61 9.58 8.40 -4.55
CA ASP A 61 10.93 8.43 -4.00
C ASP A 61 11.39 7.00 -3.67
N PRO A 62 12.44 6.49 -4.34
CA PRO A 62 12.96 5.14 -4.05
C PRO A 62 13.46 4.93 -2.62
N ALA A 63 13.63 5.98 -1.82
CA ALA A 63 13.96 5.87 -0.41
C ALA A 63 12.74 5.55 0.48
N LEU A 64 11.52 5.69 -0.06
CA LEU A 64 10.28 5.40 0.68
C LEU A 64 9.88 3.94 0.52
N GLY A 65 9.73 3.25 1.64
CA GLY A 65 9.37 1.84 1.67
C GLY A 65 8.01 1.54 1.03
N GLU A 66 7.04 2.46 1.07
CA GLU A 66 5.75 2.27 0.38
C GLU A 66 5.92 2.34 -1.15
N TYR A 67 6.73 3.28 -1.66
CA TYR A 67 7.00 3.32 -3.09
C TYR A 67 7.84 2.11 -3.54
N GLN A 68 8.82 1.69 -2.74
CA GLN A 68 9.55 0.44 -2.99
C GLN A 68 8.60 -0.77 -3.02
N ALA A 69 7.61 -0.82 -2.13
CA ALA A 69 6.58 -1.86 -2.14
C ALA A 69 5.81 -1.90 -3.46
N MET A 70 5.44 -0.72 -4.01
CA MET A 70 4.77 -0.64 -5.31
C MET A 70 5.66 -1.17 -6.45
N LEU A 71 6.94 -0.82 -6.47
CA LEU A 71 7.90 -1.31 -7.46
C LEU A 71 8.17 -2.82 -7.31
N MET A 72 8.19 -3.33 -6.08
CA MET A 72 8.32 -4.78 -5.85
C MET A 72 7.08 -5.55 -6.31
N VAL A 73 5.88 -4.99 -6.17
CA VAL A 73 4.66 -5.58 -6.74
C VAL A 73 4.81 -5.71 -8.26
N GLU A 74 5.28 -4.66 -8.95
CA GLU A 74 5.57 -4.69 -10.39
C GLU A 74 6.51 -5.84 -10.71
N GLU A 75 7.72 -5.87 -10.11
CA GLU A 75 8.74 -6.90 -10.36
C GLU A 75 8.21 -8.32 -10.10
N LEU A 76 7.57 -8.55 -8.95
CA LEU A 76 7.18 -9.89 -8.53
C LEU A 76 5.95 -10.40 -9.29
N VAL A 77 4.95 -9.57 -9.56
CA VAL A 77 3.76 -9.97 -10.31
C VAL A 77 4.13 -10.26 -11.77
N GLU A 78 4.96 -9.44 -12.40
CA GLU A 78 5.45 -9.71 -13.76
C GLU A 78 6.26 -11.00 -13.81
N LYS A 79 7.15 -11.22 -12.88
CA LYS A 79 7.97 -12.44 -12.77
C LYS A 79 7.11 -13.68 -12.58
N TYR A 80 6.15 -13.67 -11.63
CA TYR A 80 5.34 -14.85 -11.32
C TYR A 80 4.27 -15.13 -12.36
N SER A 81 3.80 -14.11 -13.06
CA SER A 81 2.89 -14.27 -14.21
C SER A 81 3.61 -14.69 -15.49
N GLU A 82 4.94 -14.89 -15.45
CA GLU A 82 5.77 -15.14 -16.63
C GLU A 82 5.60 -14.05 -17.72
N GLY A 83 5.37 -12.78 -17.28
CA GLY A 83 5.16 -11.63 -18.16
C GLY A 83 3.79 -11.60 -18.86
N THR A 84 2.81 -12.35 -18.35
CA THR A 84 1.42 -12.28 -18.85
C THR A 84 0.61 -11.18 -18.17
N ILE A 85 1.10 -10.60 -17.07
CA ILE A 85 0.62 -9.34 -16.50
C ILE A 85 1.73 -8.29 -16.72
N ASP A 86 1.38 -7.13 -17.25
CA ASP A 86 2.20 -5.94 -17.38
C ASP A 86 1.73 -4.94 -16.31
N VAL A 87 2.58 -4.63 -15.32
CA VAL A 87 2.20 -3.79 -14.19
C VAL A 87 2.67 -2.36 -14.43
N GLU A 88 1.74 -1.42 -14.42
CA GLU A 88 2.02 0.01 -14.55
C GLU A 88 1.81 0.69 -13.19
N VAL A 89 2.90 1.15 -12.56
CA VAL A 89 2.86 1.83 -11.25
C VAL A 89 2.56 3.31 -11.41
N TYR A 90 1.51 3.78 -10.72
CA TYR A 90 1.04 5.17 -10.71
C TYR A 90 1.10 5.77 -9.29
N PRO A 91 2.27 6.23 -8.82
CA PRO A 91 2.44 6.86 -7.51
C PRO A 91 1.99 8.33 -7.52
N ALA A 92 2.16 9.03 -6.41
CA ALA A 92 1.98 10.47 -6.26
C ALA A 92 0.63 11.00 -6.76
N SER A 93 -0.44 10.23 -6.55
CA SER A 93 -1.81 10.59 -6.96
C SER A 93 -1.99 10.81 -8.48
N GLN A 94 -1.20 10.16 -9.33
CA GLN A 94 -1.28 10.31 -10.79
C GLN A 94 -2.64 9.85 -11.36
N LEU A 95 -3.31 8.91 -10.69
CA LEU A 95 -4.66 8.45 -11.04
C LEU A 95 -5.74 9.04 -10.11
N GLY A 96 -5.45 10.14 -9.43
CA GLY A 96 -6.37 10.82 -8.54
C GLY A 96 -6.06 10.65 -7.05
N SER A 97 -6.96 11.17 -6.20
CA SER A 97 -6.92 11.01 -4.74
C SER A 97 -7.28 9.58 -4.31
N ASN A 98 -7.06 9.24 -3.03
CA ASN A 98 -7.49 7.95 -2.45
C ASN A 98 -8.96 7.61 -2.79
N VAL A 99 -9.85 8.60 -2.74
CA VAL A 99 -11.27 8.41 -3.04
C VAL A 99 -11.47 8.09 -4.53
N GLU A 100 -10.87 8.89 -5.43
CA GLU A 100 -11.06 8.75 -6.88
C GLU A 100 -10.52 7.44 -7.42
N PHE A 101 -9.29 7.04 -7.07
CA PHE A 101 -8.79 5.78 -7.58
C PHE A 101 -9.44 4.55 -6.90
N SER A 102 -9.90 4.65 -5.64
CA SER A 102 -10.67 3.57 -5.02
C SER A 102 -12.02 3.38 -5.72
N GLU A 103 -12.68 4.48 -6.11
CA GLU A 103 -13.87 4.43 -6.97
C GLU A 103 -13.55 3.76 -8.31
N GLY A 104 -12.44 4.15 -8.94
CA GLY A 104 -11.97 3.53 -10.18
C GLY A 104 -11.77 2.02 -10.06
N VAL A 105 -11.25 1.53 -8.93
CA VAL A 105 -11.10 0.08 -8.67
C VAL A 105 -12.48 -0.58 -8.50
N ALA A 106 -13.39 0.02 -7.73
CA ALA A 106 -14.74 -0.51 -7.57
C ALA A 106 -15.50 -0.63 -8.90
N LEU A 107 -15.31 0.36 -9.79
CA LEU A 107 -15.93 0.41 -11.12
C LEU A 107 -15.22 -0.47 -12.18
N GLY A 108 -14.00 -0.96 -11.89
CA GLY A 108 -13.19 -1.75 -12.84
C GLY A 108 -12.45 -0.90 -13.87
N GLU A 109 -12.21 0.37 -13.61
CA GLU A 109 -11.43 1.29 -14.44
C GLU A 109 -9.93 1.27 -14.10
N ILE A 110 -9.62 0.85 -12.86
CA ILE A 110 -8.28 0.65 -12.30
C ILE A 110 -8.23 -0.76 -11.73
N GLU A 111 -7.15 -1.49 -12.02
CA GLU A 111 -7.03 -2.90 -11.67
C GLU A 111 -6.60 -3.11 -10.22
N ALA A 112 -5.73 -2.23 -9.68
CA ALA A 112 -5.19 -2.35 -8.33
C ALA A 112 -4.88 -0.98 -7.70
N ALA A 113 -4.91 -0.91 -6.37
CA ALA A 113 -4.51 0.28 -5.65
C ALA A 113 -3.99 -0.03 -4.23
N VAL A 114 -3.30 0.96 -3.64
CA VAL A 114 -2.87 0.98 -2.24
C VAL A 114 -3.27 2.30 -1.60
N CYS A 115 -4.07 2.25 -0.53
CA CYS A 115 -4.39 3.42 0.31
C CYS A 115 -4.86 3.00 1.70
N GLY A 116 -4.88 3.96 2.64
CA GLY A 116 -5.39 3.72 3.99
C GLY A 116 -6.86 3.30 4.02
N PHE A 117 -7.25 2.54 5.02
CA PHE A 117 -8.65 2.17 5.25
C PHE A 117 -9.58 3.37 5.37
N ASP A 118 -9.05 4.51 5.82
CA ASP A 118 -9.73 5.79 5.88
C ASP A 118 -10.21 6.30 4.51
N GLY A 119 -9.50 5.97 3.44
CA GLY A 119 -9.92 6.24 2.05
C GLY A 119 -11.02 5.30 1.56
N LEU A 120 -11.13 4.11 2.15
CA LEU A 120 -12.09 3.07 1.77
C LEU A 120 -13.41 3.15 2.54
N GLY A 121 -13.46 3.84 3.68
CA GLY A 121 -14.63 3.90 4.55
C GLY A 121 -15.90 4.48 3.90
N ASN A 122 -15.76 5.24 2.81
CA ASN A 122 -16.91 5.76 2.04
C ASN A 122 -17.57 4.67 1.17
N TYR A 123 -16.83 3.63 0.79
CA TYR A 123 -17.30 2.53 -0.06
C TYR A 123 -17.61 1.27 0.76
N ALA A 124 -16.74 0.94 1.70
CA ALA A 124 -16.91 -0.14 2.66
C ALA A 124 -16.91 0.44 4.09
N PRO A 125 -18.06 0.83 4.66
CA PRO A 125 -18.12 1.49 5.97
C PRO A 125 -17.43 0.71 7.09
N VAL A 126 -17.39 -0.64 7.01
CA VAL A 126 -16.66 -1.49 7.95
C VAL A 126 -15.16 -1.15 8.03
N ALA A 127 -14.57 -0.59 6.97
CA ALA A 127 -13.18 -0.13 6.97
C ALA A 127 -12.91 0.97 8.02
N ASN A 128 -13.93 1.77 8.37
CA ASN A 128 -13.80 2.77 9.43
C ASN A 128 -13.47 2.15 10.79
N ALA A 129 -13.87 0.90 11.05
CA ALA A 129 -13.52 0.21 12.30
C ALA A 129 -12.01 0.04 12.47
N LEU A 130 -11.28 -0.17 11.37
CA LEU A 130 -9.83 -0.36 11.36
C LEU A 130 -9.05 0.95 11.58
N CYS A 131 -9.73 2.08 11.47
CA CYS A 131 -9.17 3.41 11.73
C CYS A 131 -9.43 3.89 13.16
N MET A 132 -10.12 3.11 14.01
CA MET A 132 -10.46 3.55 15.36
C MET A 132 -9.21 3.88 16.17
N PRO A 133 -9.24 4.99 16.92
CA PRO A 133 -8.07 5.46 17.65
C PRO A 133 -7.67 4.48 18.74
N TYR A 134 -6.36 4.23 18.87
CA TYR A 134 -5.75 3.34 19.86
C TYR A 134 -6.30 1.91 19.86
N LEU A 135 -6.81 1.45 18.71
CA LEU A 135 -7.36 0.11 18.55
C LEU A 135 -6.28 -0.97 18.60
N PHE A 136 -5.16 -0.71 17.93
CA PHE A 136 -4.04 -1.65 17.84
C PHE A 136 -2.85 -1.16 18.66
N THR A 137 -2.09 -2.09 19.21
CA THR A 137 -0.88 -1.80 20.01
C THR A 137 0.40 -1.82 19.17
N SER A 138 0.37 -2.54 18.04
CA SER A 138 1.46 -2.60 17.05
C SER A 138 0.91 -3.03 15.69
N ASN A 139 1.76 -2.97 14.64
CA ASN A 139 1.40 -3.49 13.34
C ASN A 139 1.25 -5.03 13.36
N GLU A 140 2.05 -5.74 14.17
CA GLU A 140 1.93 -7.18 14.36
C GLU A 140 0.60 -7.54 15.02
N ASP A 141 0.17 -6.78 16.04
CA ASP A 141 -1.13 -6.95 16.68
C ASP A 141 -2.27 -6.76 15.66
N ALA A 142 -2.20 -5.71 14.85
CA ALA A 142 -3.17 -5.45 13.80
C ALA A 142 -3.19 -6.60 12.76
N MET A 143 -2.03 -7.02 12.26
CA MET A 143 -1.92 -8.13 11.30
C MET A 143 -2.48 -9.43 11.86
N ALA A 144 -2.18 -9.76 13.11
CA ALA A 144 -2.68 -10.99 13.74
C ALA A 144 -4.22 -11.04 13.83
N LYS A 145 -4.87 -9.87 13.89
CA LYS A 145 -6.34 -9.75 13.99
C LYS A 145 -7.04 -9.71 12.64
N ILE A 146 -6.43 -9.03 11.65
CA ILE A 146 -7.10 -8.72 10.38
C ILE A 146 -6.63 -9.57 9.19
N TRP A 147 -5.58 -10.39 9.34
CA TRP A 147 -5.04 -11.21 8.26
C TRP A 147 -5.01 -12.68 8.61
N GLY A 148 -5.28 -13.57 7.65
CA GLY A 148 -5.31 -15.01 7.83
C GLY A 148 -6.71 -15.57 8.10
N ASP A 149 -6.83 -16.74 8.74
CA ASP A 149 -8.11 -17.42 8.98
C ASP A 149 -8.81 -16.89 10.26
N THR A 150 -9.13 -15.59 10.26
CA THR A 150 -9.87 -14.93 11.35
C THR A 150 -11.29 -14.58 10.91
N ASP A 151 -12.23 -14.45 11.85
CA ASP A 151 -13.60 -14.03 11.53
C ASP A 151 -13.64 -12.57 11.07
N VAL A 152 -12.70 -11.74 11.56
CA VAL A 152 -12.52 -10.37 11.12
C VAL A 152 -12.10 -10.33 9.64
N HIS A 153 -11.11 -11.16 9.24
CA HIS A 153 -10.68 -11.22 7.84
C HIS A 153 -11.81 -11.63 6.90
N LYS A 154 -12.57 -12.67 7.28
CA LYS A 154 -13.73 -13.12 6.50
C LYS A 154 -14.79 -12.04 6.34
N ALA A 155 -15.09 -11.30 7.41
CA ALA A 155 -16.04 -10.20 7.36
C ALA A 155 -15.55 -9.02 6.47
N LEU A 156 -14.24 -8.73 6.48
CA LEU A 156 -13.63 -7.75 5.58
C LEU A 156 -13.72 -8.22 4.13
N ASP A 157 -13.34 -9.47 3.84
CA ASP A 157 -13.42 -10.04 2.50
C ASP A 157 -14.84 -9.98 1.93
N GLU A 158 -15.84 -10.32 2.73
CA GLU A 158 -17.24 -10.26 2.33
C GLU A 158 -17.67 -8.81 2.02
N ALA A 159 -17.33 -7.87 2.88
CA ALA A 159 -17.66 -6.45 2.70
C ALA A 159 -16.98 -5.86 1.46
N PHE A 160 -15.70 -6.15 1.27
CA PHE A 160 -14.95 -5.66 0.10
C PHE A 160 -15.39 -6.32 -1.20
N ALA A 161 -15.72 -7.63 -1.17
CA ALA A 161 -16.30 -8.30 -2.34
C ALA A 161 -17.64 -7.69 -2.74
N GLY A 162 -18.45 -7.23 -1.77
CA GLY A 162 -19.71 -6.52 -2.00
C GLY A 162 -19.57 -5.20 -2.77
N ILE A 163 -18.40 -4.60 -2.77
CA ILE A 163 -18.06 -3.37 -3.52
C ILE A 163 -17.07 -3.62 -4.66
N ASN A 164 -16.99 -4.86 -5.15
CA ASN A 164 -16.13 -5.28 -6.25
C ASN A 164 -14.62 -5.08 -5.98
N MET A 165 -14.19 -5.21 -4.74
CA MET A 165 -12.78 -5.16 -4.34
C MET A 165 -12.36 -6.46 -3.64
N GLN A 166 -11.06 -6.75 -3.65
CA GLN A 166 -10.44 -7.82 -2.88
C GLN A 166 -9.12 -7.34 -2.30
N ILE A 167 -8.92 -7.50 -0.99
CA ILE A 167 -7.63 -7.23 -0.34
C ILE A 167 -6.68 -8.39 -0.67
N VAL A 168 -5.47 -8.07 -1.15
CA VAL A 168 -4.46 -9.06 -1.58
C VAL A 168 -3.15 -8.94 -0.80
N GLY A 169 -3.01 -7.94 0.06
CA GLY A 169 -1.84 -7.74 0.91
C GLY A 169 -1.90 -6.44 1.69
N TYR A 170 -0.84 -6.15 2.41
CA TYR A 170 -0.72 -4.95 3.24
C TYR A 170 0.67 -4.31 3.12
N VAL A 171 0.71 -2.99 3.22
CA VAL A 171 1.94 -2.22 3.44
C VAL A 171 1.89 -1.64 4.85
N ASN A 172 2.87 -1.96 5.67
CA ASN A 172 2.96 -1.40 7.01
C ASN A 172 3.57 0.02 6.95
N ARG A 173 2.90 0.93 7.64
CA ARG A 173 3.39 2.27 8.00
C ARG A 173 3.56 2.36 9.51
N PRO A 174 4.36 3.28 10.05
CA PRO A 174 4.30 3.58 11.48
C PRO A 174 2.94 4.22 11.85
N PHE A 175 2.61 4.18 13.12
CA PHE A 175 1.42 4.85 13.63
C PHE A 175 1.47 6.34 13.34
N ARG A 176 0.28 6.96 13.24
CA ARG A 176 0.15 8.37 12.89
C ARG A 176 0.55 9.26 14.07
N VAL A 177 1.26 10.32 13.75
CA VAL A 177 1.78 11.33 14.68
C VAL A 177 1.27 12.71 14.27
N VAL A 178 1.40 13.70 15.14
CA VAL A 178 0.99 15.10 14.86
C VAL A 178 2.23 15.96 14.72
N CYS A 179 2.37 16.68 13.59
CA CYS A 179 3.34 17.77 13.45
C CYS A 179 2.63 19.11 13.26
N ASN A 180 3.23 20.20 13.77
CA ASN A 180 2.66 21.54 13.68
C ASN A 180 3.75 22.63 13.77
N ASN A 181 3.37 23.88 13.47
CA ASN A 181 4.29 25.01 13.52
C ASN A 181 3.98 26.01 14.66
N VAL A 182 3.04 25.68 15.58
CA VAL A 182 2.50 26.60 16.59
C VAL A 182 3.05 26.32 17.98
N ARG A 183 2.96 25.06 18.47
CA ARG A 183 3.32 24.70 19.84
C ARG A 183 3.57 23.21 20.01
N SER A 184 4.26 22.89 21.11
CA SER A 184 4.36 21.52 21.64
C SER A 184 2.99 20.94 21.97
N VAL A 185 2.73 19.69 21.61
CA VAL A 185 1.46 18.97 21.86
C VAL A 185 1.73 17.79 22.78
N LYS A 186 1.35 17.91 24.05
CA LYS A 186 1.49 16.86 25.08
C LYS A 186 0.15 16.27 25.50
N THR A 187 -0.92 17.06 25.39
CA THR A 187 -2.27 16.72 25.83
C THR A 187 -3.29 17.14 24.77
N PRO A 188 -4.54 16.64 24.82
CA PRO A 188 -5.63 17.13 23.96
C PRO A 188 -5.90 18.64 24.10
N ASP A 189 -5.61 19.23 25.27
CA ASP A 189 -5.78 20.66 25.46
C ASP A 189 -4.81 21.48 24.58
N ASP A 190 -3.64 20.96 24.29
CA ASP A 190 -2.65 21.60 23.42
C ASP A 190 -3.08 21.58 21.94
N MET A 191 -3.99 20.67 21.56
CA MET A 191 -4.59 20.62 20.22
C MET A 191 -5.61 21.72 19.96
N LYS A 192 -6.18 22.33 21.03
CA LYS A 192 -7.22 23.34 20.90
C LYS A 192 -6.74 24.56 20.12
N GLY A 193 -7.52 24.91 19.08
CA GLY A 193 -7.22 26.04 18.21
C GLY A 193 -6.18 25.76 17.13
N LEU A 194 -5.61 24.54 17.03
CA LEU A 194 -4.87 24.14 15.86
C LEU A 194 -5.82 23.82 14.71
N VAL A 195 -5.57 24.40 13.56
CA VAL A 195 -6.23 24.02 12.31
C VAL A 195 -5.47 22.84 11.74
N LEU A 196 -6.02 21.63 11.95
CA LEU A 196 -5.37 20.37 11.62
C LEU A 196 -5.86 19.85 10.25
N ARG A 197 -4.93 19.64 9.34
CA ARG A 197 -5.26 18.98 8.08
C ARG A 197 -5.79 17.57 8.35
N SER A 198 -6.91 17.23 7.73
CA SER A 198 -7.50 15.89 7.68
C SER A 198 -7.56 15.41 6.23
N PRO A 199 -7.38 14.12 5.93
CA PRO A 199 -7.71 13.57 4.63
C PRO A 199 -9.24 13.66 4.38
N THR A 200 -9.67 13.32 3.14
CA THR A 200 -11.08 13.19 2.80
C THR A 200 -11.66 11.93 3.44
N SER A 201 -11.86 11.98 4.74
CA SER A 201 -12.25 10.84 5.58
C SER A 201 -13.09 11.33 6.77
N ALA A 202 -14.28 10.79 6.91
CA ALA A 202 -15.16 11.11 8.03
C ALA A 202 -14.57 10.63 9.36
N VAL A 203 -13.93 9.46 9.38
CA VAL A 203 -13.34 8.88 10.58
C VAL A 203 -12.15 9.71 11.06
N ASN A 204 -11.24 10.12 10.18
CA ASN A 204 -10.11 10.96 10.58
C ASN A 204 -10.58 12.34 11.04
N THR A 205 -11.59 12.90 10.41
CA THR A 205 -12.19 14.17 10.85
C THR A 205 -12.78 14.05 12.26
N ALA A 206 -13.47 12.95 12.56
CA ALA A 206 -14.02 12.70 13.90
C ALA A 206 -12.90 12.51 14.94
N ILE A 207 -11.86 11.74 14.64
CA ILE A 207 -10.69 11.54 15.51
C ILE A 207 -9.99 12.87 15.80
N ASN A 208 -9.69 13.66 14.77
CA ASN A 208 -8.99 14.92 14.90
C ASN A 208 -9.81 15.93 15.74
N SER A 209 -11.14 15.93 15.58
CA SER A 209 -12.05 16.73 16.41
C SER A 209 -12.04 16.25 17.87
N ALA A 210 -12.10 14.94 18.11
CA ALA A 210 -12.06 14.35 19.44
C ALA A 210 -10.73 14.64 20.15
N MET A 211 -9.62 14.65 19.43
CA MET A 211 -8.30 15.07 19.95
C MET A 211 -8.22 16.56 20.30
N GLY A 212 -9.23 17.37 19.93
CA GLY A 212 -9.34 18.79 20.29
C GLY A 212 -8.97 19.77 19.18
N ALA A 213 -8.54 19.32 18.02
CA ALA A 213 -8.20 20.18 16.89
C ALA A 213 -9.43 20.65 16.12
N THR A 214 -9.23 21.60 15.21
CA THR A 214 -10.20 22.02 14.21
C THR A 214 -9.80 21.41 12.86
N PRO A 215 -10.42 20.31 12.39
CA PRO A 215 -10.02 19.66 11.16
C PRO A 215 -10.41 20.47 9.92
N VAL A 216 -9.53 20.48 8.92
CA VAL A 216 -9.78 21.01 7.57
C VAL A 216 -9.39 19.96 6.54
N THR A 217 -10.28 19.65 5.60
CA THR A 217 -10.04 18.63 4.58
C THR A 217 -9.16 19.17 3.47
N ILE A 218 -7.98 18.54 3.27
CA ILE A 218 -7.01 18.90 2.22
C ILE A 218 -6.44 17.60 1.66
N SER A 219 -6.43 17.46 0.32
CA SER A 219 -5.84 16.32 -0.39
C SER A 219 -4.34 16.19 -0.11
N TRP A 220 -3.79 14.95 -0.12
CA TRP A 220 -2.37 14.73 0.25
C TRP A 220 -1.39 15.54 -0.59
N GLY A 221 -1.58 15.59 -1.91
CA GLY A 221 -0.71 16.36 -2.81
C GLY A 221 -0.69 17.87 -2.58
N GLU A 222 -1.66 18.41 -1.82
CA GLU A 222 -1.79 19.85 -1.52
C GLU A 222 -1.26 20.22 -0.12
N VAL A 223 -0.89 19.23 0.70
CA VAL A 223 -0.56 19.43 2.12
C VAL A 223 0.62 20.37 2.29
N TYR A 224 1.74 20.14 1.61
CA TYR A 224 2.93 20.99 1.73
C TYR A 224 2.64 22.46 1.40
N THR A 225 1.92 22.70 0.30
CA THR A 225 1.55 24.04 -0.14
C THR A 225 0.59 24.69 0.84
N SER A 226 -0.41 23.94 1.33
CA SER A 226 -1.41 24.43 2.29
C SER A 226 -0.80 24.85 3.62
N MET A 227 0.16 24.06 4.14
CA MET A 227 0.96 24.41 5.31
C MET A 227 1.77 25.69 5.07
N SER A 228 2.48 25.79 3.94
CA SER A 228 3.27 26.96 3.56
C SER A 228 2.46 28.24 3.45
N GLN A 229 1.20 28.13 3.04
CA GLN A 229 0.27 29.26 2.89
C GLN A 229 -0.55 29.56 4.16
N GLY A 230 -0.38 28.75 5.21
CA GLY A 230 -1.13 28.91 6.47
C GLY A 230 -2.61 28.54 6.35
N ALA A 231 -3.00 27.71 5.40
CA ALA A 231 -4.34 27.14 5.31
C ALA A 231 -4.61 26.09 6.40
N CYS A 232 -3.55 25.51 6.95
CA CYS A 232 -3.57 24.71 8.17
C CYS A 232 -2.28 24.94 8.97
N ASP A 233 -2.36 24.68 10.29
CA ASP A 233 -1.24 24.86 11.24
C ASP A 233 -0.56 23.54 11.57
N ALA A 234 -1.27 22.45 11.37
CA ALA A 234 -0.89 21.11 11.77
C ALA A 234 -1.29 20.07 10.72
N VAL A 235 -0.55 18.96 10.71
CA VAL A 235 -0.81 17.77 9.89
C VAL A 235 -0.61 16.54 10.75
N GLU A 236 -1.44 15.52 10.55
CA GLU A 236 -1.25 14.20 11.13
C GLU A 236 -1.08 13.16 10.02
N ASN A 237 -0.10 12.31 10.14
CA ASN A 237 0.14 11.13 9.30
C ASN A 237 1.26 10.28 9.92
N ALA A 238 1.61 9.16 9.28
CA ALA A 238 2.84 8.42 9.60
C ALA A 238 4.07 9.32 9.41
N ILE A 239 5.06 9.19 10.29
CA ILE A 239 6.27 10.04 10.28
C ILE A 239 7.02 9.95 8.94
N THR A 240 7.05 8.77 8.32
CA THR A 240 7.67 8.52 7.02
C THR A 240 6.98 9.32 5.90
N GLU A 241 5.64 9.38 5.93
CA GLU A 241 4.86 10.17 4.98
C GLU A 241 5.06 11.68 5.19
N LEU A 242 5.10 12.16 6.43
CA LEU A 242 5.37 13.57 6.72
C LEU A 242 6.75 13.98 6.19
N LYS A 243 7.75 13.13 6.39
CA LYS A 243 9.10 13.34 5.86
C LYS A 243 9.15 13.29 4.32
N SER A 244 8.36 12.41 3.68
CA SER A 244 8.38 12.24 2.22
C SER A 244 8.00 13.49 1.43
N ILE A 245 7.22 14.37 2.04
CA ILE A 245 6.84 15.67 1.47
C ILE A 245 7.58 16.84 2.14
N ASN A 246 8.70 16.56 2.82
CA ASN A 246 9.60 17.53 3.45
C ASN A 246 8.91 18.44 4.50
N LEU A 247 7.96 17.93 5.28
CA LEU A 247 7.29 18.70 6.32
C LEU A 247 8.22 19.03 7.49
N GLU A 248 9.35 18.35 7.68
CA GLU A 248 10.38 18.74 8.62
C GLU A 248 10.92 20.17 8.39
N GLN A 249 10.79 20.69 7.17
CA GLN A 249 11.19 22.06 6.85
C GLN A 249 10.16 23.11 7.31
N GLN A 250 8.94 22.70 7.62
CA GLN A 250 7.84 23.60 7.98
C GLN A 250 7.37 23.42 9.42
N CYS A 251 7.42 22.19 9.96
CA CYS A 251 6.94 21.88 11.29
C CYS A 251 8.05 22.10 12.34
N LYS A 252 7.73 22.88 13.37
CA LYS A 252 8.62 23.17 14.50
C LYS A 252 8.43 22.21 15.67
N TYR A 253 7.31 21.51 15.70
CA TYR A 253 6.92 20.61 16.78
C TYR A 253 6.37 19.32 16.16
N ILE A 254 6.79 18.19 16.71
CA ILE A 254 6.26 16.88 16.32
C ILE A 254 6.04 16.03 17.57
N SER A 255 4.86 15.42 17.66
CA SER A 255 4.43 14.64 18.82
C SER A 255 4.02 13.24 18.40
N GLU A 256 4.65 12.23 19.00
CA GLU A 256 4.39 10.82 18.74
C GLU A 256 3.09 10.36 19.43
N THR A 257 1.95 10.84 18.93
CA THR A 257 0.63 10.52 19.50
C THR A 257 0.20 9.09 19.28
N ASN A 258 0.70 8.42 18.23
CA ASN A 258 0.39 7.03 17.87
C ASN A 258 -1.12 6.70 17.91
N HIS A 259 -1.94 7.67 17.51
CA HIS A 259 -3.39 7.65 17.73
C HIS A 259 -4.16 6.72 16.79
N THR A 260 -3.61 6.38 15.61
CA THR A 260 -4.20 5.37 14.71
C THR A 260 -3.12 4.48 14.10
N GLY A 261 -3.50 3.24 13.78
CA GLY A 261 -2.60 2.23 13.25
C GLY A 261 -2.14 2.50 11.82
N GLY A 262 -1.11 1.80 11.42
CA GLY A 262 -0.35 1.99 10.19
C GLY A 262 -0.55 0.94 9.10
N LEU A 263 -1.53 0.03 9.20
CA LEU A 263 -1.78 -0.94 8.14
C LEU A 263 -2.53 -0.32 6.96
N ILE A 264 -1.94 -0.46 5.78
CA ILE A 264 -2.45 0.07 4.52
C ILE A 264 -2.77 -1.10 3.59
N PRO A 265 -4.05 -1.37 3.25
CA PRO A 265 -4.40 -2.46 2.35
C PRO A 265 -3.95 -2.18 0.93
N MET A 266 -3.45 -3.23 0.28
CA MET A 266 -3.33 -3.35 -1.16
C MET A 266 -4.51 -4.17 -1.66
N PHE A 267 -5.23 -3.66 -2.64
CA PHE A 267 -6.46 -4.27 -3.13
C PHE A 267 -6.57 -4.23 -4.65
N VAL A 268 -7.32 -5.17 -5.19
CA VAL A 268 -7.58 -5.31 -6.62
C VAL A 268 -9.06 -5.20 -6.92
N CYS A 269 -9.39 -4.84 -8.17
CA CYS A 269 -10.74 -4.98 -8.70
C CYS A 269 -11.11 -6.46 -8.76
N LYS A 270 -12.12 -6.87 -7.98
CA LYS A 270 -12.49 -8.29 -7.85
C LYS A 270 -12.95 -8.90 -9.16
N SER A 271 -13.81 -8.22 -9.91
CA SER A 271 -14.32 -8.75 -11.18
C SER A 271 -13.22 -8.88 -12.23
N TRP A 272 -12.21 -8.00 -12.24
CA TRP A 272 -11.04 -8.15 -13.09
C TRP A 272 -10.19 -9.34 -12.63
N PHE A 273 -9.90 -9.45 -11.34
CA PHE A 273 -9.12 -10.54 -10.75
C PHE A 273 -9.76 -11.92 -11.00
N ASP A 274 -11.08 -12.04 -10.81
CA ASP A 274 -11.82 -13.28 -11.03
C ASP A 274 -11.81 -13.70 -12.51
N GLY A 275 -11.63 -12.76 -13.43
CA GLY A 275 -11.52 -13.01 -14.88
C GLY A 275 -10.14 -13.46 -15.36
N LEU A 276 -9.12 -13.39 -14.50
CA LEU A 276 -7.75 -13.76 -14.86
C LEU A 276 -7.54 -15.27 -14.95
N ALA A 277 -6.54 -15.68 -15.72
CA ALA A 277 -6.08 -17.06 -15.74
C ALA A 277 -5.48 -17.48 -14.38
N PRO A 278 -5.53 -18.77 -13.99
CA PRO A 278 -5.01 -19.22 -12.68
C PRO A 278 -3.58 -18.78 -12.37
N ILE A 279 -2.67 -18.83 -13.36
CA ILE A 279 -1.28 -18.38 -13.17
C ILE A 279 -1.21 -16.87 -12.84
N GLN A 280 -2.07 -16.07 -13.44
CA GLN A 280 -2.13 -14.63 -13.20
C GLN A 280 -2.68 -14.32 -11.79
N GLN A 281 -3.72 -15.04 -11.36
CA GLN A 281 -4.27 -14.93 -10.01
C GLN A 281 -3.22 -15.33 -8.97
N GLU A 282 -2.53 -16.46 -9.17
CA GLU A 282 -1.46 -16.94 -8.29
C GLU A 282 -0.30 -15.94 -8.22
N ALA A 283 0.09 -15.35 -9.35
CA ALA A 283 1.14 -14.33 -9.42
C ALA A 283 0.81 -13.10 -8.58
N ILE A 284 -0.44 -12.62 -8.64
CA ILE A 284 -0.90 -11.49 -7.82
C ILE A 284 -0.84 -11.87 -6.34
N ILE A 285 -1.51 -12.95 -5.92
CA ILE A 285 -1.55 -13.35 -4.52
C ILE A 285 -0.14 -13.54 -3.95
N LYS A 286 0.74 -14.23 -4.68
CA LYS A 286 2.11 -14.49 -4.23
C LYS A 286 2.96 -13.21 -4.20
N GLY A 287 2.91 -12.38 -5.24
CA GLY A 287 3.68 -11.14 -5.32
C GLY A 287 3.33 -10.17 -4.21
N PHE A 288 2.03 -9.95 -3.97
CA PHE A 288 1.57 -9.06 -2.90
C PHE A 288 1.86 -9.61 -1.50
N ALA A 289 1.81 -10.94 -1.29
CA ALA A 289 2.17 -11.56 -0.02
C ALA A 289 3.66 -11.37 0.29
N GLU A 290 4.58 -11.58 -0.67
CA GLU A 290 6.01 -11.35 -0.49
C GLU A 290 6.32 -9.89 -0.16
N VAL A 291 5.63 -8.94 -0.81
CA VAL A 291 5.78 -7.52 -0.50
C VAL A 291 5.33 -7.21 0.92
N THR A 292 4.22 -7.81 1.38
CA THR A 292 3.73 -7.66 2.75
C THR A 292 4.77 -8.14 3.77
N GLU A 293 5.38 -9.31 3.54
CA GLU A 293 6.43 -9.86 4.42
C GLU A 293 7.69 -8.99 4.43
N TRP A 294 8.14 -8.56 3.24
CA TRP A 294 9.31 -7.70 3.12
C TRP A 294 9.12 -6.36 3.85
N ARG A 295 7.96 -5.72 3.69
CA ARG A 295 7.69 -4.41 4.28
C ARG A 295 7.73 -4.44 5.80
N ASN A 296 7.26 -5.51 6.42
CA ASN A 296 7.31 -5.68 7.87
C ASN A 296 8.76 -5.64 8.41
N ALA A 297 9.71 -6.19 7.65
CA ALA A 297 11.12 -6.23 8.05
C ALA A 297 11.88 -4.91 7.82
N ALA A 298 11.44 -4.09 6.84
CA ALA A 298 12.17 -2.89 6.41
C ALA A 298 11.72 -1.59 7.11
N LEU A 299 10.66 -1.62 7.92
CA LEU A 299 10.00 -0.42 8.43
C LEU A 299 10.83 0.35 9.45
N GLU A 300 11.57 -0.32 10.35
CA GLU A 300 12.22 0.30 11.51
C GLU A 300 13.28 1.32 11.09
N GLU A 301 14.16 0.97 10.14
CA GLU A 301 15.23 1.87 9.67
C GLU A 301 14.66 3.16 9.03
N GLU A 302 13.58 3.03 8.26
CA GLU A 302 12.92 4.17 7.63
C GLU A 302 12.29 5.10 8.66
N VAL A 303 11.69 4.55 9.71
CA VAL A 303 11.09 5.31 10.82
C VAL A 303 12.15 6.09 11.58
N ASP A 304 13.26 5.45 11.93
CA ASP A 304 14.36 6.10 12.63
C ASP A 304 14.96 7.25 11.82
N ALA A 305 15.18 7.04 10.52
CA ALA A 305 15.66 8.07 9.62
C ALA A 305 14.69 9.26 9.51
N ALA A 306 13.38 9.00 9.53
CA ALA A 306 12.37 10.05 9.48
C ALA A 306 12.36 10.89 10.78
N TRP A 307 12.41 10.27 11.96
CA TRP A 307 12.55 10.99 13.24
C TRP A 307 13.81 11.82 13.30
N GLN A 308 14.94 11.29 12.84
CA GLN A 308 16.21 12.02 12.79
C GLN A 308 16.13 13.24 11.89
N ALA A 309 15.44 13.14 10.74
CA ALA A 309 15.28 14.26 9.82
C ALA A 309 14.54 15.45 10.46
N PHE A 310 13.48 15.20 11.26
CA PHE A 310 12.78 16.25 12.00
C PHE A 310 13.67 16.87 13.09
N ALA A 311 14.45 16.05 13.82
CA ALA A 311 15.39 16.54 14.82
C ALA A 311 16.51 17.40 14.19
N ASP A 312 17.09 16.95 13.08
CA ASP A 312 18.14 17.68 12.34
C ASP A 312 17.63 19.01 11.75
N ALA A 313 16.37 19.09 11.37
CA ALA A 313 15.70 20.31 10.96
C ALA A 313 15.40 21.27 12.12
N GLY A 314 15.65 20.85 13.37
CA GLY A 314 15.48 21.66 14.58
C GLY A 314 14.08 21.64 15.14
N ALA A 315 13.25 20.67 14.79
CA ALA A 315 11.95 20.48 15.41
C ALA A 315 12.09 20.02 16.88
N GLU A 316 11.19 20.49 17.74
CA GLU A 316 10.98 19.89 19.07
C GLU A 316 10.27 18.55 18.88
N VAL A 317 10.97 17.45 19.17
CA VAL A 317 10.49 16.09 19.05
C VAL A 317 10.01 15.59 20.40
N LEU A 318 8.73 15.27 20.50
CA LEU A 318 8.13 14.60 21.67
C LEU A 318 7.85 13.14 21.29
N ARG A 319 8.51 12.23 22.00
CA ARG A 319 8.27 10.79 21.84
C ARG A 319 7.04 10.37 22.65
N TYR A 320 6.59 9.15 22.45
CA TYR A 320 5.37 8.63 23.07
C TYR A 320 5.36 8.75 24.60
N GLU A 321 6.52 8.57 25.24
CA GLU A 321 6.69 8.72 26.69
C GLU A 321 6.62 10.18 27.20
N ASP A 322 6.74 11.18 26.31
CA ASP A 322 6.70 12.61 26.65
C ASP A 322 5.29 13.18 26.62
N ILE A 323 4.31 12.41 26.13
CA ILE A 323 2.91 12.84 25.99
C ILE A 323 1.96 12.11 26.94
N ASP A 324 0.84 12.72 27.25
CA ASP A 324 -0.24 12.07 28.01
C ASP A 324 -1.14 11.25 27.07
N SER A 325 -0.67 10.05 26.70
CA SER A 325 -1.40 9.15 25.80
C SER A 325 -2.75 8.71 26.37
N GLU A 326 -2.89 8.63 27.71
CA GLU A 326 -4.15 8.24 28.34
C GLU A 326 -5.20 9.36 28.20
N ALA A 327 -4.80 10.63 28.31
CA ALA A 327 -5.70 11.74 28.04
C ALA A 327 -6.19 11.75 26.57
N PHE A 328 -5.33 11.41 25.60
CA PHE A 328 -5.74 11.27 24.21
C PHE A 328 -6.69 10.08 23.98
N LYS A 329 -6.44 8.93 24.62
CA LYS A 329 -7.33 7.76 24.58
C LYS A 329 -8.72 8.10 25.13
N GLU A 330 -8.77 8.80 26.26
CA GLU A 330 -10.02 9.24 26.88
C GLU A 330 -10.77 10.22 25.97
N ALA A 331 -10.08 11.21 25.41
CA ALA A 331 -10.67 12.18 24.48
C ALA A 331 -11.30 11.49 23.25
N CYS A 332 -10.67 10.42 22.75
CA CYS A 332 -11.15 9.68 21.59
C CYS A 332 -12.15 8.55 21.93
N SER A 333 -12.45 8.30 23.19
CA SER A 333 -13.22 7.13 23.66
C SER A 333 -14.63 7.00 23.05
N SER A 334 -15.25 8.11 22.66
CA SER A 334 -16.60 8.13 22.07
C SER A 334 -16.63 7.89 20.55
N VAL A 335 -15.50 7.96 19.84
CA VAL A 335 -15.46 7.92 18.37
C VAL A 335 -16.03 6.61 17.83
N ALA A 336 -15.63 5.46 18.38
CA ALA A 336 -16.15 4.16 17.92
C ALA A 336 -17.68 4.06 18.09
N ALA A 337 -18.22 4.54 19.22
CA ALA A 337 -19.66 4.52 19.47
C ALA A 337 -20.44 5.36 18.45
N GLU A 338 -19.88 6.48 17.97
CA GLU A 338 -20.48 7.30 16.93
C GLU A 338 -20.63 6.52 15.62
N PHE A 339 -19.58 5.81 15.17
CA PHE A 339 -19.58 5.04 13.92
C PHE A 339 -20.43 3.77 14.01
N ILE A 340 -20.46 3.12 15.18
CA ILE A 340 -21.41 2.03 15.46
C ILE A 340 -22.87 2.52 15.37
N ALA A 341 -23.17 3.68 15.95
CA ALA A 341 -24.51 4.25 15.91
C ALA A 341 -24.93 4.67 14.48
N LYS A 342 -23.99 5.02 13.61
CA LYS A 342 -24.23 5.27 12.18
C LYS A 342 -24.46 3.98 11.38
N GLY A 343 -24.08 2.81 11.93
CA GLY A 343 -24.17 1.52 11.26
C GLY A 343 -22.99 1.19 10.35
N ASP A 344 -21.86 1.87 10.52
CA ASP A 344 -20.66 1.62 9.71
C ASP A 344 -20.08 0.22 10.01
N PHE A 345 -20.14 -0.18 11.28
CA PHE A 345 -19.75 -1.51 11.76
C PHE A 345 -20.51 -1.84 13.06
N THR A 346 -20.53 -3.14 13.40
CA THR A 346 -21.23 -3.60 14.62
C THR A 346 -20.32 -3.53 15.84
N GLN A 347 -20.95 -3.49 17.05
CA GLN A 347 -20.20 -3.61 18.30
C GLN A 347 -19.43 -4.92 18.37
N GLU A 348 -20.05 -6.03 17.90
CA GLU A 348 -19.43 -7.37 17.89
C GLU A 348 -18.15 -7.39 17.02
N PHE A 349 -18.20 -6.79 15.83
CA PHE A 349 -17.03 -6.67 14.96
C PHE A 349 -15.91 -5.83 15.62
N TYR A 350 -16.28 -4.71 16.23
CA TYR A 350 -15.32 -3.86 16.94
C TYR A 350 -14.68 -4.55 18.15
N ASP A 351 -15.47 -5.34 18.90
CA ASP A 351 -14.96 -6.10 20.04
C ASP A 351 -14.03 -7.24 19.58
N ALA A 352 -14.31 -7.87 18.44
CA ALA A 352 -13.41 -8.85 17.82
C ALA A 352 -12.05 -8.23 17.40
N LEU A 353 -12.04 -6.96 16.98
CA LEU A 353 -10.81 -6.23 16.67
C LEU A 353 -9.99 -5.87 17.92
N LYS A 354 -10.63 -5.70 19.09
CA LYS A 354 -9.92 -5.44 20.34
C LYS A 354 -9.21 -6.69 20.90
N GLY A 355 -9.80 -7.84 20.71
CA GLY A 355 -9.31 -9.14 21.21
C GLY A 355 -9.87 -9.51 22.57
#